data_9228e2bb51f39f7b5bf31981b135b85f
#
_entry.id   9228e2bb51f39f7b5bf31981b135b85f
#
_cell.length_a   1.000
_cell.length_b   1.000
_cell.length_c   1.000
_cell.angle_alpha   90.00
_cell.angle_beta   90.00
_cell.angle_gamma   90.00
#
_symmetry.space_group_name_H-M   'P 1'
#
loop_
_entity.id
_entity.type
_entity.pdbx_description
1 polymer ?
#
loop_
_entity_poly.entity_id
_entity_poly.type
_entity_poly.pdbx_seq_one_letter_code
_entity_poly.pdbx_strand_id
1 'polypeptide(L)'
;MSRILIVEDNEKNMKLVRDILRHHGHATVEAVTGLDGVGQALAAPPDLILMDIQLPDIDGIEALRRIREAPSLDTVPVIAVSASVMPDDHRKILESGFDAFVTKPINLKAFLDTVQRFLAQGRTA
;
A
#
# COMPACT_ATOMS: atom_id res chain seq x y z
N MET A 1 8.26 14.32 -8.22
CA MET A 1 6.90 13.75 -8.13
C MET A 1 7.01 12.27 -7.82
N SER A 2 6.37 11.83 -6.75
CA SER A 2 6.39 10.41 -6.38
C SER A 2 5.31 9.64 -7.14
N ARG A 3 5.59 8.37 -7.44
CA ARG A 3 4.64 7.48 -8.08
C ARG A 3 4.22 6.41 -7.09
N ILE A 4 2.92 6.30 -6.83
CA ILE A 4 2.36 5.43 -5.82
C ILE A 4 1.44 4.40 -6.48
N LEU A 5 1.70 3.13 -6.21
CA LEU A 5 0.83 2.03 -6.65
C LEU A 5 -0.25 1.81 -5.59
N ILE A 6 -1.51 1.84 -6.00
CA ILE A 6 -2.65 1.60 -5.13
C ILE A 6 -3.26 0.25 -5.53
N VAL A 7 -3.28 -0.70 -4.61
CA VAL A 7 -3.89 -2.02 -4.82
C VAL A 7 -5.16 -2.10 -3.97
N GLU A 8 -6.31 -1.96 -4.61
CA GLU A 8 -7.60 -1.83 -3.96
C GLU A 8 -8.71 -2.28 -4.93
N ASP A 9 -9.57 -3.19 -4.51
CA ASP A 9 -10.65 -3.69 -5.37
C ASP A 9 -11.95 -2.87 -5.28
N ASN A 10 -12.13 -2.08 -4.22
CA ASN A 10 -13.32 -1.25 -4.04
C ASN A 10 -13.16 0.07 -4.77
N GLU A 11 -14.05 0.35 -5.73
CA GLU A 11 -13.96 1.55 -6.57
C GLU A 11 -14.03 2.85 -5.78
N LYS A 12 -14.85 2.89 -4.73
CA LYS A 12 -14.99 4.10 -3.92
C LYS A 12 -13.72 4.39 -3.13
N ASN A 13 -13.11 3.36 -2.56
CA ASN A 13 -11.86 3.52 -1.84
C ASN A 13 -10.71 3.86 -2.79
N MET A 14 -10.67 3.22 -3.95
CA MET A 14 -9.66 3.53 -4.97
C MET A 14 -9.75 5.00 -5.38
N LYS A 15 -10.97 5.48 -5.67
CA LYS A 15 -11.18 6.88 -6.06
C LYS A 15 -10.76 7.83 -4.96
N LEU A 16 -11.14 7.56 -3.72
CA LEU A 16 -10.79 8.40 -2.58
C LEU A 16 -9.28 8.53 -2.42
N VAL A 17 -8.59 7.41 -2.37
CA VAL A 17 -7.14 7.39 -2.18
C VAL A 17 -6.43 8.05 -3.36
N ARG A 18 -6.84 7.72 -4.58
CA ARG A 18 -6.27 8.31 -5.79
C ARG A 18 -6.41 9.83 -5.79
N ASP A 19 -7.62 10.33 -5.51
CA ASP A 19 -7.90 11.77 -5.55
C ASP A 19 -7.09 12.51 -4.48
N ILE A 20 -6.98 11.95 -3.27
CA ILE A 20 -6.16 12.53 -2.21
C ILE A 20 -4.71 12.64 -2.66
N LEU A 21 -4.14 11.55 -3.18
CA LEU A 21 -2.74 11.53 -3.56
C LEU A 21 -2.44 12.45 -4.73
N ARG A 22 -3.30 12.46 -5.74
CA ARG A 22 -3.13 13.36 -6.90
C ARG A 22 -3.24 14.82 -6.50
N HIS A 23 -4.14 15.14 -5.58
CA HIS A 23 -4.28 16.51 -5.07
C HIS A 23 -2.99 16.99 -4.40
N HIS A 24 -2.22 16.07 -3.82
CA HIS A 24 -0.95 16.38 -3.16
C HIS A 24 0.27 16.19 -4.06
N GLY A 25 0.06 16.12 -5.36
CA GLY A 25 1.15 16.14 -6.34
C GLY A 25 1.78 14.79 -6.67
N HIS A 26 1.16 13.68 -6.23
CA HIS A 26 1.68 12.35 -6.54
C HIS A 26 1.05 11.77 -7.80
N ALA A 27 1.84 11.03 -8.57
CA ALA A 27 1.31 10.19 -9.65
C ALA A 27 0.81 8.88 -9.05
N THR A 28 -0.28 8.34 -9.59
CA THR A 28 -0.87 7.10 -9.10
C THR A 28 -0.97 6.06 -10.19
N VAL A 29 -0.77 4.80 -9.81
CA VAL A 29 -1.01 3.62 -10.65
C VAL A 29 -2.00 2.75 -9.90
N GLU A 30 -2.96 2.15 -10.59
CA GLU A 30 -4.05 1.42 -9.98
C GLU A 30 -4.00 -0.06 -10.32
N ALA A 31 -4.23 -0.90 -9.32
CA ALA A 31 -4.43 -2.33 -9.48
C ALA A 31 -5.64 -2.74 -8.65
N VAL A 32 -6.50 -3.60 -9.19
CA VAL A 32 -7.72 -4.02 -8.49
C VAL A 32 -7.62 -5.44 -7.93
N THR A 33 -6.53 -6.14 -8.19
CA THR A 33 -6.25 -7.46 -7.63
C THR A 33 -4.83 -7.50 -7.07
N GLY A 34 -4.58 -8.44 -6.16
CA GLY A 34 -3.25 -8.61 -5.60
C GLY A 34 -2.23 -9.06 -6.64
N LEU A 35 -2.60 -9.98 -7.53
CA LEU A 35 -1.70 -10.44 -8.59
C LEU A 35 -1.36 -9.32 -9.58
N ASP A 36 -2.33 -8.49 -9.96
CA ASP A 36 -2.06 -7.35 -10.82
C ASP A 36 -1.14 -6.34 -10.12
N GLY A 37 -1.37 -6.11 -8.83
CA GLY A 37 -0.51 -5.22 -8.04
C GLY A 37 0.94 -5.68 -8.01
N VAL A 38 1.16 -6.96 -7.74
CA VAL A 38 2.51 -7.54 -7.75
C VAL A 38 3.13 -7.39 -9.14
N GLY A 39 2.37 -7.74 -10.19
CA GLY A 39 2.87 -7.64 -11.56
C GLY A 39 3.26 -6.22 -11.97
N GLN A 40 2.45 -5.24 -11.61
CA GLN A 40 2.76 -3.84 -11.92
C GLN A 40 3.97 -3.34 -11.15
N ALA A 41 4.10 -3.73 -9.88
CA ALA A 41 5.25 -3.35 -9.06
C ALA A 41 6.55 -3.91 -9.65
N LEU A 42 6.52 -5.16 -10.12
CA LEU A 42 7.68 -5.79 -10.74
C LEU A 42 8.05 -5.15 -12.07
N ALA A 43 7.03 -4.82 -12.88
CA ALA A 43 7.26 -4.23 -14.20
C ALA A 43 7.83 -2.82 -14.12
N ALA A 44 7.40 -2.02 -13.14
CA ALA A 44 7.84 -0.65 -12.97
C ALA A 44 7.78 -0.28 -11.48
N PRO A 45 8.87 -0.49 -10.73
CA PRO A 45 8.87 -0.27 -9.29
C PRO A 45 8.40 1.14 -8.91
N PRO A 46 7.36 1.25 -8.07
CA PRO A 46 6.88 2.54 -7.60
C PRO A 46 7.73 3.07 -6.44
N ASP A 47 7.45 4.28 -6.01
CA ASP A 47 8.09 4.85 -4.83
C ASP A 47 7.46 4.35 -3.53
N LEU A 48 6.20 3.94 -3.60
CA LEU A 48 5.45 3.45 -2.43
C LEU A 48 4.27 2.62 -2.92
N ILE A 49 3.89 1.60 -2.15
CA ILE A 49 2.72 0.75 -2.44
C ILE A 49 1.72 0.86 -1.29
N LEU A 50 0.46 1.11 -1.62
CA LEU A 50 -0.66 1.01 -0.71
C LEU A 50 -1.41 -0.29 -1.04
N MET A 51 -1.48 -1.19 -0.07
CA MET A 51 -1.98 -2.55 -0.29
C MET A 51 -3.15 -2.85 0.62
N ASP A 52 -4.34 -3.05 0.05
CA ASP A 52 -5.47 -3.55 0.82
C ASP A 52 -5.19 -4.98 1.31
N ILE A 53 -5.57 -5.27 2.52
CA ILE A 53 -5.42 -6.62 3.10
C ILE A 53 -6.42 -7.58 2.48
N GLN A 54 -7.66 -7.12 2.22
CA GLN A 54 -8.72 -7.97 1.66
C GLN A 54 -8.85 -7.74 0.16
N LEU A 55 -8.26 -8.63 -0.61
CA LEU A 55 -8.29 -8.58 -2.07
C LEU A 55 -9.01 -9.81 -2.61
N PRO A 56 -9.53 -9.76 -3.86
CA PRO A 56 -10.40 -10.83 -4.38
C PRO A 56 -9.67 -12.11 -4.76
N ASP A 57 -8.39 -12.06 -5.08
CA ASP A 57 -7.60 -13.20 -5.57
C ASP A 57 -6.66 -13.76 -4.50
N ILE A 58 -5.64 -12.98 -4.11
CA ILE A 58 -4.75 -13.28 -3.00
C ILE A 58 -4.90 -12.17 -1.97
N ASP A 59 -4.70 -12.47 -0.68
CA ASP A 59 -4.78 -11.41 0.31
C ASP A 59 -3.53 -10.51 0.26
N GLY A 60 -3.60 -9.37 0.97
CA GLY A 60 -2.50 -8.41 0.98
C GLY A 60 -1.22 -8.96 1.57
N ILE A 61 -1.31 -9.90 2.52
CA ILE A 61 -0.13 -10.52 3.14
C ILE A 61 0.60 -11.40 2.14
N GLU A 62 -0.12 -12.18 1.35
CA GLU A 62 0.47 -13.00 0.29
C GLU A 62 1.08 -12.12 -0.80
N ALA A 63 0.39 -11.04 -1.19
CA ALA A 63 0.92 -10.08 -2.16
C ALA A 63 2.23 -9.46 -1.66
N LEU A 64 2.30 -9.08 -0.39
CA LEU A 64 3.52 -8.56 0.21
C LEU A 64 4.64 -9.58 0.15
N ARG A 65 4.36 -10.85 0.48
CA ARG A 65 5.36 -11.91 0.43
C ARG A 65 5.99 -12.00 -0.96
N ARG A 66 5.17 -11.95 -2.00
CA ARG A 66 5.65 -12.00 -3.39
C ARG A 66 6.47 -10.76 -3.76
N ILE A 67 6.08 -9.59 -3.28
CA ILE A 67 6.84 -8.36 -3.48
C ILE A 67 8.22 -8.49 -2.83
N ARG A 68 8.28 -9.03 -1.62
CA ARG A 68 9.55 -9.14 -0.88
C ARG A 68 10.48 -10.23 -1.41
N GLU A 69 10.00 -11.10 -2.28
CA GLU A 69 10.86 -12.04 -3.00
C GLU A 69 11.66 -11.38 -4.12
N ALA A 70 11.26 -10.18 -4.55
CA ALA A 70 11.90 -9.46 -5.66
C ALA A 70 12.91 -8.44 -5.12
N PRO A 71 14.22 -8.64 -5.38
CA PRO A 71 15.24 -7.69 -4.90
C PRO A 71 15.04 -6.26 -5.39
N SER A 72 14.45 -6.09 -6.58
CA SER A 72 14.19 -4.76 -7.14
C SER A 72 13.19 -3.95 -6.32
N LEU A 73 12.43 -4.60 -5.43
CA LEU A 73 11.41 -3.96 -4.60
C LEU A 73 11.82 -3.87 -3.13
N ASP A 74 13.05 -4.23 -2.78
CA ASP A 74 13.52 -4.28 -1.39
C ASP A 74 13.41 -2.94 -0.67
N THR A 75 13.58 -1.84 -1.37
CA THR A 75 13.55 -0.50 -0.78
C THR A 75 12.20 0.18 -0.85
N VAL A 76 11.23 -0.43 -1.52
CA VAL A 76 9.89 0.15 -1.69
C VAL A 76 9.05 -0.06 -0.44
N PRO A 77 8.59 1.02 0.22
CA PRO A 77 7.69 0.86 1.36
C PRO A 77 6.34 0.31 0.93
N VAL A 78 5.79 -0.62 1.70
CA VAL A 78 4.44 -1.16 1.48
C VAL A 78 3.62 -0.88 2.73
N ILE A 79 2.56 -0.11 2.57
CA ILE A 79 1.66 0.28 3.65
C ILE A 79 0.35 -0.50 3.48
N ALA A 80 -0.04 -1.23 4.52
CA ALA A 80 -1.29 -1.96 4.51
C ALA A 80 -2.48 -1.02 4.73
N VAL A 81 -3.59 -1.30 4.08
CA VAL A 81 -4.86 -0.62 4.31
C VAL A 81 -5.84 -1.66 4.85
N SER A 82 -6.33 -1.47 6.07
CA SER A 82 -7.12 -2.49 6.77
C SER A 82 -8.41 -1.91 7.33
N ALA A 83 -9.51 -2.66 7.16
CA ALA A 83 -10.79 -2.34 7.77
C ALA A 83 -10.86 -2.80 9.23
N SER A 84 -9.94 -3.65 9.67
CA SER A 84 -9.96 -4.18 11.03
C SER A 84 -9.49 -3.14 12.04
N VAL A 85 -10.16 -3.11 13.21
CA VAL A 85 -9.74 -2.29 14.35
C VAL A 85 -9.18 -3.13 15.48
N MET A 86 -9.02 -4.45 15.27
CA MET A 86 -8.54 -5.36 16.31
C MET A 86 -7.04 -5.27 16.47
N PRO A 87 -6.51 -5.09 17.71
CA PRO A 87 -5.07 -5.00 17.93
C PRO A 87 -4.29 -6.21 17.44
N ASP A 88 -4.85 -7.42 17.56
CA ASP A 88 -4.19 -8.64 17.10
C ASP A 88 -4.00 -8.65 15.58
N ASP A 89 -4.99 -8.16 14.84
CA ASP A 89 -4.90 -8.05 13.38
C ASP A 89 -3.83 -7.04 12.98
N HIS A 90 -3.76 -5.92 13.68
CA HIS A 90 -2.74 -4.89 13.41
C HIS A 90 -1.33 -5.43 13.68
N ARG A 91 -1.16 -6.18 14.77
CA ARG A 91 0.11 -6.81 15.09
C ARG A 91 0.52 -7.81 14.02
N LYS A 92 -0.42 -8.65 13.56
CA LYS A 92 -0.17 -9.62 12.50
C LYS A 92 0.26 -8.95 11.20
N ILE A 93 -0.38 -7.84 10.84
CA ILE A 93 -0.01 -7.06 9.66
C ILE A 93 1.43 -6.59 9.75
N LEU A 94 1.82 -5.97 10.88
CA LEU A 94 3.19 -5.49 11.05
C LEU A 94 4.21 -6.61 11.10
N GLU A 95 3.88 -7.73 11.75
CA GLU A 95 4.76 -8.90 11.81
C GLU A 95 4.95 -9.56 10.45
N SER A 96 4.00 -9.37 9.53
CA SER A 96 4.07 -9.91 8.17
C SER A 96 5.08 -9.17 7.29
N GLY A 97 5.58 -8.02 7.73
CA GLY A 97 6.59 -7.25 7.00
C GLY A 97 6.09 -5.97 6.35
N PHE A 98 4.83 -5.57 6.58
CA PHE A 98 4.36 -4.25 6.17
C PHE A 98 5.10 -3.18 6.97
N ASP A 99 5.43 -2.09 6.30
CA ASP A 99 6.17 -1.00 6.93
C ASP A 99 5.29 -0.17 7.86
N ALA A 100 3.99 -0.10 7.55
CA ALA A 100 2.98 0.56 8.38
C ALA A 100 1.60 0.08 7.96
N PHE A 101 0.57 0.55 8.67
CA PHE A 101 -0.81 0.33 8.22
C PHE A 101 -1.63 1.60 8.45
N VAL A 102 -2.68 1.75 7.65
CA VAL A 102 -3.72 2.75 7.87
C VAL A 102 -5.06 2.05 7.93
N THR A 103 -5.98 2.59 8.71
CA THR A 103 -7.29 1.97 8.92
C THR A 103 -8.34 2.60 8.01
N LYS A 104 -9.37 1.83 7.69
CA LYS A 104 -10.58 2.32 7.01
C LYS A 104 -11.66 2.60 8.05
N PRO A 105 -12.44 3.66 7.92
CA PRO A 105 -12.35 4.68 6.86
C PRO A 105 -11.08 5.52 6.96
N ILE A 106 -10.61 6.01 5.83
CA ILE A 106 -9.35 6.76 5.76
C ILE A 106 -9.47 8.06 6.55
N ASN A 107 -8.56 8.27 7.50
CA ASN A 107 -8.37 9.57 8.14
C ASN A 107 -7.36 10.34 7.31
N LEU A 108 -7.78 11.46 6.74
CA LEU A 108 -6.97 12.20 5.76
C LEU A 108 -5.60 12.58 6.33
N LYS A 109 -5.57 13.18 7.51
CA LYS A 109 -4.31 13.64 8.09
C LYS A 109 -3.37 12.48 8.40
N ALA A 110 -3.87 11.45 9.09
CA ALA A 110 -3.06 10.30 9.46
C ALA A 110 -2.53 9.58 8.23
N PHE A 111 -3.37 9.44 7.19
CA PHE A 111 -3.00 8.81 5.94
C PHE A 111 -1.87 9.58 5.24
N LEU A 112 -2.04 10.89 5.08
CA LEU A 112 -1.04 11.73 4.41
C LEU A 112 0.28 11.79 5.20
N ASP A 113 0.21 11.87 6.52
CA ASP A 113 1.41 11.88 7.36
C ASP A 113 2.20 10.58 7.17
N THR A 114 1.50 9.45 7.13
CA THR A 114 2.13 8.14 6.93
C THR A 114 2.78 8.04 5.54
N VAL A 115 2.04 8.43 4.50
CA VAL A 115 2.56 8.39 3.13
C VAL A 115 3.79 9.28 2.99
N GLN A 116 3.72 10.51 3.46
CA GLN A 116 4.82 11.46 3.36
C GLN A 116 6.05 10.99 4.11
N ARG A 117 5.86 10.42 5.30
CA ARG A 117 6.97 9.89 6.09
C ARG A 117 7.75 8.82 5.33
N PHE A 118 7.05 7.86 4.74
CA PHE A 118 7.71 6.77 4.04
C PHE A 118 8.27 7.20 2.69
N LEU A 119 7.67 8.16 2.01
CA LEU A 119 8.27 8.73 0.80
C LEU A 119 9.57 9.46 1.10
N ALA A 120 9.67 10.13 2.24
CA ALA A 120 10.86 10.85 2.65
C ALA A 120 11.97 9.93 3.17
N GLN A 121 11.61 8.90 3.94
CA GLN A 121 12.57 8.05 4.63
C GLN A 121 12.82 6.70 3.96
N GLY A 122 11.92 6.25 3.08
CA GLY A 122 11.94 4.91 2.55
C GLY A 122 11.59 3.88 3.63
N ARG A 123 11.92 2.61 3.38
CA ARG A 123 11.74 1.57 4.39
C ARG A 123 12.74 1.77 5.52
N THR A 124 12.26 1.62 6.75
CA THR A 124 13.14 1.52 7.90
C THR A 124 13.59 0.06 8.03
N ALA A 125 14.87 -0.13 7.99
CA ALA A 125 15.45 -1.47 8.16
C ALA A 125 15.26 -1.95 9.60
#